data_d50f48d240beb9cd730d418b0dd2a43d
#
_entry.id   d50f48d240beb9cd730d418b0dd2a43d
#
_cell.length_a   1.000
_cell.length_b   1.000
_cell.length_c   1.000
_cell.angle_alpha   90.00
_cell.angle_beta   90.00
_cell.angle_gamma   90.00
#
_symmetry.space_group_name_H-M   'P 1'
#
loop_
_entity.id
_entity.type
_entity.pdbx_description
1 polymer ?
#
loop_
_entity_poly.entity_id
_entity_poly.type
_entity_poly.pdbx_seq_one_letter_code
_entity_poly.pdbx_strand_id
1 'polypeptide(L)'
;WNDFGVTIFDNTSWFNGASLGTWWFPELTVWFFIMAIVIGLVCRMSEEDIVKSFISGCADMVGVALVVGISRGISFMMANSGLDLFILDKASGILSGVSGMLFANMAYLIYIALSFLIPSTSGLASVSMPIFAPLAERLNIAPEIVVSAFSAGSGIVNLITPTSGVVMGGLAIAKIEYSTWMKFVTKLLVLIFIATVAILAIGSMILGV
;
A
#
# COMPACT_ATOMS: atom_id res chain seq x y z
N TRP A 1 -1.50 -16.27 -11.05
CA TRP A 1 -0.10 -15.82 -10.99
C TRP A 1 0.78 -16.85 -10.27
N ASN A 2 0.33 -17.38 -9.12
CA ASN A 2 1.06 -18.44 -8.40
C ASN A 2 1.25 -19.69 -9.26
N ASP A 3 0.19 -20.12 -9.95
CA ASP A 3 0.26 -21.29 -10.85
C ASP A 3 1.22 -21.05 -12.01
N PHE A 4 1.27 -19.83 -12.56
CA PHE A 4 2.24 -19.46 -13.58
C PHE A 4 3.69 -19.52 -13.04
N GLY A 5 3.90 -18.99 -11.84
CA GLY A 5 5.20 -19.05 -11.18
C GLY A 5 5.67 -20.48 -10.91
N VAL A 6 4.79 -21.32 -10.40
CA VAL A 6 5.10 -22.75 -10.15
C VAL A 6 5.40 -23.48 -11.45
N THR A 7 4.60 -23.29 -12.50
CA THR A 7 4.77 -24.03 -13.77
C THR A 7 6.05 -23.67 -14.51
N ILE A 8 6.44 -22.39 -14.53
CA ILE A 8 7.60 -21.92 -15.31
C ILE A 8 8.89 -21.90 -14.49
N PHE A 9 8.78 -21.56 -13.19
CA PHE A 9 9.93 -21.28 -12.35
C PHE A 9 10.12 -22.27 -11.19
N ASP A 10 9.45 -23.41 -11.19
CA ASP A 10 9.50 -24.38 -10.09
C ASP A 10 10.94 -24.85 -9.77
N ASN A 11 11.77 -25.01 -10.79
CA ASN A 11 13.18 -25.40 -10.64
C ASN A 11 14.11 -24.26 -10.15
N THR A 12 13.60 -23.07 -9.86
CA THR A 12 14.42 -21.92 -9.40
C THR A 12 14.52 -21.83 -7.88
N SER A 13 13.89 -22.74 -7.15
CA SER A 13 13.89 -22.77 -5.68
C SER A 13 15.25 -23.07 -5.05
N TRP A 14 16.22 -23.57 -5.84
CA TRP A 14 17.56 -23.91 -5.36
C TRP A 14 18.33 -22.72 -4.76
N PHE A 15 17.95 -21.50 -5.11
CA PHE A 15 18.69 -20.29 -4.71
C PHE A 15 18.31 -19.81 -3.30
N ASN A 16 17.02 -19.81 -2.95
CA ASN A 16 16.51 -19.27 -1.69
C ASN A 16 15.35 -20.08 -1.10
N GLY A 17 15.08 -21.26 -1.64
CA GLY A 17 14.01 -22.13 -1.17
C GLY A 17 12.62 -21.80 -1.70
N ALA A 18 12.46 -20.72 -2.46
CA ALA A 18 11.20 -20.31 -3.06
C ALA A 18 11.32 -20.14 -4.57
N SER A 19 10.35 -20.62 -5.34
CA SER A 19 10.34 -20.50 -6.80
C SER A 19 10.19 -19.03 -7.24
N LEU A 20 10.87 -18.65 -8.31
CA LEU A 20 10.72 -17.33 -8.93
C LEU A 20 9.24 -17.10 -9.29
N GLY A 21 8.67 -15.97 -8.86
CA GLY A 21 7.25 -15.66 -9.03
C GLY A 21 6.41 -15.87 -7.76
N THR A 22 6.92 -16.63 -6.78
CA THR A 22 6.32 -16.76 -5.45
C THR A 22 7.05 -15.94 -4.38
N TRP A 23 8.08 -15.21 -4.79
CA TRP A 23 8.93 -14.44 -3.89
C TRP A 23 8.14 -13.33 -3.17
N TRP A 24 8.43 -13.18 -1.90
CA TRP A 24 7.93 -12.10 -1.05
C TRP A 24 9.09 -11.23 -0.57
N PHE A 25 8.89 -10.39 0.42
CA PHE A 25 9.92 -9.46 0.89
C PHE A 25 11.24 -10.12 1.32
N PRO A 26 11.27 -11.25 2.05
CA PRO A 26 12.53 -11.87 2.44
C PRO A 26 13.38 -12.30 1.25
N GLU A 27 12.76 -12.98 0.27
CA GLU A 27 13.45 -13.48 -0.92
C GLU A 27 13.96 -12.32 -1.78
N LEU A 28 13.14 -11.27 -1.96
CA LEU A 28 13.54 -10.05 -2.68
C LEU A 28 14.70 -9.35 -1.98
N THR A 29 14.70 -9.28 -0.64
CA THR A 29 15.79 -8.65 0.12
C THR A 29 17.11 -9.38 -0.13
N VAL A 30 17.12 -10.71 -0.05
CA VAL A 30 18.31 -11.54 -0.34
C VAL A 30 18.77 -11.36 -1.79
N TRP A 31 17.84 -11.35 -2.72
CA TRP A 31 18.12 -11.14 -4.14
C TRP A 31 18.80 -9.80 -4.40
N PHE A 32 18.21 -8.70 -3.93
CA PHE A 32 18.78 -7.37 -4.13
C PHE A 32 20.16 -7.23 -3.46
N PHE A 33 20.34 -7.83 -2.29
CA PHE A 33 21.63 -7.81 -1.60
C PHE A 33 22.73 -8.51 -2.42
N ILE A 34 22.46 -9.71 -2.92
CA ILE A 34 23.42 -10.45 -3.73
C ILE A 34 23.67 -9.75 -5.06
N MET A 35 22.61 -9.25 -5.71
CA MET A 35 22.77 -8.54 -6.99
C MET A 35 23.55 -7.24 -6.83
N ALA A 36 23.45 -6.54 -5.70
CA ALA A 36 24.28 -5.37 -5.43
C ALA A 36 25.77 -5.75 -5.39
N ILE A 37 26.13 -6.86 -4.74
CA ILE A 37 27.52 -7.39 -4.73
C ILE A 37 27.96 -7.77 -6.15
N VAL A 38 27.14 -8.52 -6.88
CA VAL A 38 27.44 -8.93 -8.26
C VAL A 38 27.67 -7.72 -9.16
N ILE A 39 26.82 -6.69 -9.08
CA ILE A 39 27.00 -5.46 -9.85
C ILE A 39 28.29 -4.76 -9.46
N GLY A 40 28.62 -4.65 -8.19
CA GLY A 40 29.87 -4.08 -7.71
C GLY A 40 31.10 -4.81 -8.32
N LEU A 41 31.09 -6.14 -8.33
CA LEU A 41 32.16 -6.96 -8.92
C LEU A 41 32.25 -6.78 -10.44
N VAL A 42 31.10 -6.78 -11.15
CA VAL A 42 31.05 -6.60 -12.61
C VAL A 42 31.56 -5.20 -12.99
N CYS A 43 31.21 -4.21 -12.20
CA CYS A 43 31.72 -2.82 -12.36
C CYS A 43 33.17 -2.63 -11.90
N ARG A 44 33.82 -3.73 -11.44
CA ARG A 44 35.19 -3.70 -10.93
C ARG A 44 35.41 -2.70 -9.79
N MET A 45 34.42 -2.53 -8.94
CA MET A 45 34.53 -1.72 -7.73
C MET A 45 35.48 -2.40 -6.75
N SER A 46 36.23 -1.62 -5.99
CA SER A 46 37.02 -2.17 -4.88
C SER A 46 36.09 -2.65 -3.76
N GLU A 47 36.55 -3.60 -2.95
CA GLU A 47 35.81 -4.05 -1.76
C GLU A 47 35.43 -2.88 -0.85
N GLU A 48 36.35 -1.96 -0.67
CA GLU A 48 36.14 -0.74 0.12
C GLU A 48 35.00 0.12 -0.44
N ASP A 49 34.92 0.29 -1.76
CA ASP A 49 33.88 1.10 -2.41
C ASP A 49 32.51 0.41 -2.32
N ILE A 50 32.45 -0.91 -2.44
CA ILE A 50 31.20 -1.69 -2.26
C ILE A 50 30.69 -1.51 -0.83
N VAL A 51 31.57 -1.68 0.17
CA VAL A 51 31.21 -1.53 1.58
C VAL A 51 30.78 -0.09 1.90
N LYS A 52 31.51 0.92 1.42
CA LYS A 52 31.14 2.33 1.62
C LYS A 52 29.78 2.65 1.00
N SER A 53 29.52 2.17 -0.20
CA SER A 53 28.22 2.38 -0.88
C SER A 53 27.08 1.74 -0.10
N PHE A 54 27.30 0.54 0.43
CA PHE A 54 26.30 -0.15 1.26
C PHE A 54 26.03 0.61 2.57
N ILE A 55 27.07 1.05 3.29
CA ILE A 55 26.92 1.82 4.53
C ILE A 55 26.21 3.16 4.26
N SER A 56 26.55 3.85 3.17
CA SER A 56 25.86 5.08 2.77
C SER A 56 24.37 4.84 2.52
N GLY A 57 24.03 3.77 1.80
CA GLY A 57 22.64 3.39 1.57
C GLY A 57 21.89 3.04 2.86
N CYS A 58 22.51 2.35 3.80
CA CYS A 58 21.95 2.10 5.12
C CYS A 58 21.68 3.39 5.89
N ALA A 59 22.61 4.33 5.87
CA ALA A 59 22.44 5.63 6.54
C ALA A 59 21.25 6.42 5.97
N ASP A 60 21.09 6.44 4.66
CA ASP A 60 19.96 7.09 3.98
C ASP A 60 18.60 6.44 4.37
N MET A 61 18.59 5.14 4.69
CA MET A 61 17.37 4.39 5.05
C MET A 61 17.01 4.45 6.54
N VAL A 62 17.89 4.90 7.43
CA VAL A 62 17.61 4.93 8.90
C VAL A 62 16.35 5.74 9.22
N GLY A 63 16.22 6.93 8.63
CA GLY A 63 15.04 7.79 8.84
C GLY A 63 13.74 7.10 8.40
N VAL A 64 13.77 6.43 7.26
CA VAL A 64 12.63 5.67 6.73
C VAL A 64 12.26 4.52 7.67
N ALA A 65 13.24 3.74 8.13
CA ALA A 65 13.02 2.63 9.05
C ALA A 65 12.37 3.09 10.37
N LEU A 66 12.83 4.22 10.91
CA LEU A 66 12.25 4.80 12.13
C LEU A 66 10.79 5.23 11.93
N VAL A 67 10.48 5.94 10.85
CA VAL A 67 9.10 6.35 10.54
C VAL A 67 8.19 5.14 10.37
N VAL A 68 8.63 4.13 9.62
CA VAL A 68 7.85 2.89 9.43
C VAL A 68 7.68 2.14 10.76
N GLY A 69 8.72 2.06 11.58
CA GLY A 69 8.65 1.43 12.91
C GLY A 69 7.65 2.10 13.84
N ILE A 70 7.69 3.43 13.95
CA ILE A 70 6.73 4.22 14.76
C ILE A 70 5.30 4.03 14.23
N SER A 71 5.11 4.09 12.92
CA SER A 71 3.79 3.91 12.30
C SER A 71 3.20 2.52 12.57
N ARG A 72 4.04 1.48 12.57
CA ARG A 72 3.63 0.12 12.96
C ARG A 72 3.26 0.04 14.43
N GLY A 73 4.02 0.72 15.30
CA GLY A 73 3.69 0.83 16.72
C GLY A 73 2.31 1.47 16.95
N ILE A 74 2.02 2.56 16.27
CA ILE A 74 0.70 3.23 16.34
C ILE A 74 -0.41 2.28 15.89
N SER A 75 -0.25 1.62 14.74
CA SER A 75 -1.22 0.66 14.23
C SER A 75 -1.46 -0.50 15.19
N PHE A 76 -0.40 -1.01 15.82
CA PHE A 76 -0.51 -2.07 16.83
C PHE A 76 -1.29 -1.59 18.07
N MET A 77 -1.03 -0.38 18.56
CA MET A 77 -1.78 0.19 19.67
C MET A 77 -3.25 0.41 19.34
N MET A 78 -3.55 0.88 18.13
CA MET A 78 -4.94 1.05 17.67
C MET A 78 -5.70 -0.28 17.64
N ALA A 79 -5.09 -1.33 17.09
CA ALA A 79 -5.68 -2.66 17.03
C ALA A 79 -5.92 -3.26 18.45
N ASN A 80 -4.93 -3.14 19.34
CA ASN A 80 -5.07 -3.65 20.72
C ASN A 80 -6.06 -2.86 21.59
N SER A 81 -6.27 -1.58 21.31
CA SER A 81 -7.27 -0.77 22.02
C SER A 81 -8.68 -0.92 21.42
N GLY A 82 -8.84 -1.59 20.28
CA GLY A 82 -10.10 -1.67 19.56
C GLY A 82 -10.54 -0.35 18.92
N LEU A 83 -9.64 0.65 18.88
CA LEU A 83 -9.94 1.96 18.31
C LEU A 83 -10.22 1.89 16.81
N ASP A 84 -9.51 1.00 16.10
CA ASP A 84 -9.74 0.71 14.69
C ASP A 84 -11.16 0.20 14.42
N LEU A 85 -11.63 -0.77 15.23
CA LEU A 85 -13.01 -1.28 15.14
C LEU A 85 -14.04 -0.22 15.50
N PHE A 86 -13.77 0.62 16.51
CA PHE A 86 -14.65 1.73 16.87
C PHE A 86 -14.81 2.75 15.73
N ILE A 87 -13.69 3.12 15.09
CA ILE A 87 -13.71 4.05 13.95
C ILE A 87 -14.49 3.42 12.77
N LEU A 88 -14.27 2.13 12.49
CA LEU A 88 -14.98 1.41 11.44
C LEU A 88 -16.49 1.30 11.70
N ASP A 89 -16.90 1.04 12.95
CA ASP A 89 -18.30 1.04 13.35
C ASP A 89 -18.96 2.40 13.08
N LYS A 90 -18.32 3.49 13.48
CA LYS A 90 -18.82 4.84 13.19
C LYS A 90 -18.89 5.15 11.69
N ALA A 91 -17.87 4.73 10.95
CA ALA A 91 -17.84 4.88 9.49
C ALA A 91 -18.95 4.08 8.80
N SER A 92 -19.21 2.84 9.26
CA SER A 92 -20.31 2.02 8.74
C SER A 92 -21.67 2.63 9.04
N GLY A 93 -21.85 3.24 10.23
CA GLY A 93 -23.04 3.98 10.58
C GLY A 93 -23.35 5.14 9.63
N ILE A 94 -22.32 5.86 9.18
CA ILE A 94 -22.48 6.95 8.18
C ILE A 94 -22.94 6.38 6.83
N LEU A 95 -22.45 5.21 6.44
CA LEU A 95 -22.79 4.59 5.16
C LEU A 95 -24.17 3.90 5.16
N SER A 96 -24.70 3.55 6.31
CA SER A 96 -25.93 2.71 6.42
C SER A 96 -27.22 3.37 5.92
N GLY A 97 -27.21 4.70 5.68
CA GLY A 97 -28.39 5.44 5.21
C GLY A 97 -28.27 6.02 3.81
N VAL A 98 -27.26 5.58 3.01
CA VAL A 98 -26.86 6.25 1.78
C VAL A 98 -27.17 5.39 0.56
N SER A 99 -27.65 5.99 -0.55
CA SER A 99 -27.90 5.30 -1.82
C SER A 99 -26.61 4.92 -2.55
N GLY A 100 -26.68 3.93 -3.44
CA GLY A 100 -25.54 3.27 -4.05
C GLY A 100 -24.41 4.14 -4.60
N MET A 101 -24.71 5.11 -5.48
CA MET A 101 -23.71 6.03 -6.03
C MET A 101 -23.04 6.85 -4.93
N LEU A 102 -23.83 7.33 -3.98
CA LEU A 102 -23.32 8.14 -2.88
C LEU A 102 -22.51 7.26 -1.91
N PHE A 103 -22.95 6.04 -1.68
CA PHE A 103 -22.22 5.02 -0.90
C PHE A 103 -20.81 4.79 -1.46
N ALA A 104 -20.67 4.55 -2.75
CA ALA A 104 -19.38 4.29 -3.40
C ALA A 104 -18.38 5.42 -3.15
N ASN A 105 -18.82 6.65 -3.36
CA ASN A 105 -17.96 7.81 -3.19
C ASN A 105 -17.68 8.15 -1.71
N MET A 106 -18.65 7.98 -0.84
CA MET A 106 -18.43 8.14 0.61
C MET A 106 -17.52 7.07 1.17
N ALA A 107 -17.68 5.81 0.74
CA ALA A 107 -16.76 4.72 1.09
C ALA A 107 -15.34 5.06 0.66
N TYR A 108 -15.14 5.59 -0.55
CA TYR A 108 -13.84 6.03 -1.04
C TYR A 108 -13.22 7.10 -0.14
N LEU A 109 -13.97 8.13 0.25
CA LEU A 109 -13.49 9.18 1.17
C LEU A 109 -13.13 8.62 2.55
N ILE A 110 -13.96 7.71 3.06
CA ILE A 110 -13.68 7.02 4.33
C ILE A 110 -12.40 6.20 4.22
N TYR A 111 -12.21 5.46 3.13
CA TYR A 111 -10.98 4.68 2.92
C TYR A 111 -9.73 5.56 2.76
N ILE A 112 -9.83 6.74 2.18
CA ILE A 112 -8.74 7.72 2.21
C ILE A 112 -8.37 8.08 3.65
N ALA A 113 -9.34 8.44 4.48
CA ALA A 113 -9.10 8.77 5.89
C ALA A 113 -8.55 7.59 6.69
N LEU A 114 -9.13 6.40 6.54
CA LEU A 114 -8.68 5.18 7.21
C LEU A 114 -7.27 4.77 6.80
N SER A 115 -6.88 4.95 5.53
CA SER A 115 -5.55 4.60 5.03
C SER A 115 -4.44 5.49 5.62
N PHE A 116 -4.75 6.71 6.05
CA PHE A 116 -3.81 7.52 6.83
C PHE A 116 -3.63 6.99 8.26
N LEU A 117 -4.70 6.46 8.86
CA LEU A 117 -4.68 5.93 10.23
C LEU A 117 -4.06 4.53 10.28
N ILE A 118 -4.39 3.70 9.30
CA ILE A 118 -3.92 2.31 9.19
C ILE A 118 -3.07 2.19 7.91
N PRO A 119 -1.77 2.46 7.98
CA PRO A 119 -0.90 2.55 6.80
C PRO A 119 -0.60 1.19 6.13
N SER A 120 -1.09 0.09 6.70
CA SER A 120 -0.98 -1.25 6.12
C SER A 120 -2.20 -1.54 5.26
N THR A 121 -2.03 -1.63 3.94
CA THR A 121 -3.11 -1.96 3.00
C THR A 121 -3.78 -3.29 3.35
N SER A 122 -2.99 -4.35 3.57
CA SER A 122 -3.53 -5.66 3.98
C SER A 122 -4.17 -5.63 5.38
N GLY A 123 -3.58 -4.90 6.33
CA GLY A 123 -4.14 -4.69 7.65
C GLY A 123 -5.49 -3.97 7.58
N LEU A 124 -5.58 -2.87 6.82
CA LEU A 124 -6.83 -2.15 6.63
C LEU A 124 -7.89 -3.03 5.95
N ALA A 125 -7.52 -3.80 4.91
CA ALA A 125 -8.44 -4.72 4.26
C ALA A 125 -8.99 -5.77 5.23
N SER A 126 -8.13 -6.40 6.02
CA SER A 126 -8.53 -7.48 6.93
C SER A 126 -9.51 -7.05 8.03
N VAL A 127 -9.41 -5.79 8.49
CA VAL A 127 -10.34 -5.26 9.51
C VAL A 127 -11.58 -4.59 8.91
N SER A 128 -11.48 -3.99 7.72
CA SER A 128 -12.60 -3.23 7.13
C SER A 128 -13.52 -4.04 6.25
N MET A 129 -12.99 -5.01 5.47
CA MET A 129 -13.82 -5.81 4.56
C MET A 129 -14.90 -6.62 5.25
N PRO A 130 -14.66 -7.28 6.41
CA PRO A 130 -15.72 -7.98 7.13
C PRO A 130 -16.88 -7.10 7.62
N ILE A 131 -16.67 -5.78 7.65
CA ILE A 131 -17.70 -4.81 8.08
C ILE A 131 -18.38 -4.18 6.87
N PHE A 132 -17.62 -3.67 5.91
CA PHE A 132 -18.16 -2.89 4.80
C PHE A 132 -18.75 -3.73 3.67
N ALA A 133 -18.22 -4.94 3.41
CA ALA A 133 -18.80 -5.79 2.38
C ALA A 133 -20.21 -6.30 2.76
N PRO A 134 -20.46 -6.85 3.97
CA PRO A 134 -21.82 -7.19 4.37
C PRO A 134 -22.77 -6.00 4.51
N LEU A 135 -22.23 -4.79 4.82
CA LEU A 135 -23.02 -3.58 4.83
C LEU A 135 -23.52 -3.23 3.41
N ALA A 136 -22.63 -3.30 2.41
CA ALA A 136 -22.99 -3.08 1.01
C ALA A 136 -24.07 -4.08 0.55
N GLU A 137 -23.91 -5.36 0.84
CA GLU A 137 -24.91 -6.39 0.52
C GLU A 137 -26.27 -6.10 1.13
N ARG A 138 -26.33 -5.67 2.39
CA ARG A 138 -27.59 -5.28 3.05
C ARG A 138 -28.30 -4.09 2.40
N LEU A 139 -27.51 -3.23 1.76
CA LEU A 139 -28.03 -2.07 1.03
C LEU A 139 -28.31 -2.38 -0.45
N ASN A 140 -28.19 -3.67 -0.85
CA ASN A 140 -28.27 -4.15 -2.23
C ASN A 140 -27.22 -3.49 -3.14
N ILE A 141 -26.04 -3.21 -2.59
CA ILE A 141 -24.88 -2.65 -3.30
C ILE A 141 -23.89 -3.77 -3.56
N ALA A 142 -23.38 -3.86 -4.78
CA ALA A 142 -22.40 -4.88 -5.14
C ALA A 142 -21.11 -4.73 -4.29
N PRO A 143 -20.64 -5.79 -3.58
CA PRO A 143 -19.48 -5.72 -2.69
C PRO A 143 -18.20 -5.31 -3.43
N GLU A 144 -18.13 -5.53 -4.74
CA GLU A 144 -17.02 -5.14 -5.62
C GLU A 144 -16.79 -3.61 -5.59
N ILE A 145 -17.84 -2.84 -5.33
CA ILE A 145 -17.76 -1.37 -5.17
C ILE A 145 -16.94 -1.03 -3.92
N VAL A 146 -17.12 -1.77 -2.83
CA VAL A 146 -16.32 -1.60 -1.59
C VAL A 146 -14.85 -1.89 -1.88
N VAL A 147 -14.56 -2.98 -2.58
CA VAL A 147 -13.19 -3.36 -2.97
C VAL A 147 -12.57 -2.28 -3.86
N SER A 148 -13.33 -1.76 -4.81
CA SER A 148 -12.86 -0.69 -5.71
C SER A 148 -12.59 0.61 -4.94
N ALA A 149 -13.49 1.03 -4.05
CA ALA A 149 -13.33 2.19 -3.20
C ALA A 149 -12.12 2.07 -2.25
N PHE A 150 -11.95 0.88 -1.65
CA PHE A 150 -10.79 0.55 -0.82
C PHE A 150 -9.49 0.65 -1.62
N SER A 151 -9.41 -0.03 -2.76
CA SER A 151 -8.19 -0.09 -3.57
C SER A 151 -7.77 1.30 -4.05
N ALA A 152 -8.73 2.11 -4.50
CA ALA A 152 -8.48 3.47 -4.95
C ALA A 152 -8.10 4.40 -3.77
N GLY A 153 -8.80 4.31 -2.63
CA GLY A 153 -8.53 5.12 -1.44
C GLY A 153 -7.17 4.83 -0.83
N SER A 154 -6.84 3.55 -0.67
CA SER A 154 -5.53 3.10 -0.19
C SER A 154 -4.42 3.47 -1.19
N GLY A 155 -4.67 3.30 -2.49
CA GLY A 155 -3.72 3.62 -3.55
C GLY A 155 -3.31 5.09 -3.56
N ILE A 156 -4.27 6.01 -3.51
CA ILE A 156 -3.98 7.47 -3.52
C ILE A 156 -3.21 7.90 -2.27
N VAL A 157 -3.54 7.34 -1.11
CA VAL A 157 -2.85 7.65 0.15
C VAL A 157 -1.44 7.11 0.14
N ASN A 158 -1.21 5.90 -0.36
CA ASN A 158 0.11 5.28 -0.45
C ASN A 158 1.10 6.07 -1.33
N LEU A 159 0.62 6.93 -2.22
CA LEU A 159 1.48 7.82 -3.02
C LEU A 159 2.02 9.02 -2.22
N ILE A 160 1.39 9.36 -1.10
CA ILE A 160 1.70 10.59 -0.36
C ILE A 160 1.98 10.37 1.12
N THR A 161 1.54 9.26 1.70
CA THR A 161 1.72 9.09 3.13
C THR A 161 3.20 8.94 3.50
N PRO A 162 3.69 9.71 4.48
CA PRO A 162 5.08 9.57 4.95
C PRO A 162 5.33 8.24 5.67
N THR A 163 4.28 7.49 5.98
CA THR A 163 4.37 6.16 6.57
C THR A 163 4.62 5.05 5.54
N SER A 164 4.53 5.38 4.24
CA SER A 164 4.85 4.47 3.15
C SER A 164 6.37 4.34 3.00
N GLY A 165 6.91 3.19 3.36
CA GLY A 165 8.33 2.88 3.19
C GLY A 165 8.78 2.95 1.72
N VAL A 166 7.88 2.67 0.76
CA VAL A 166 8.18 2.74 -0.68
C VAL A 166 8.40 4.18 -1.11
N VAL A 167 7.50 5.11 -0.74
CA VAL A 167 7.63 6.52 -1.10
C VAL A 167 8.82 7.15 -0.40
N MET A 168 8.91 6.99 0.92
CA MET A 168 10.00 7.59 1.69
C MET A 168 11.35 7.00 1.33
N GLY A 169 11.43 5.69 1.08
CA GLY A 169 12.64 5.02 0.61
C GLY A 169 13.07 5.51 -0.77
N GLY A 170 12.14 5.61 -1.72
CA GLY A 170 12.42 6.13 -3.05
C GLY A 170 12.91 7.58 -3.03
N LEU A 171 12.29 8.44 -2.21
CA LEU A 171 12.70 9.84 -2.04
C LEU A 171 14.08 9.97 -1.39
N ALA A 172 14.39 9.14 -0.40
CA ALA A 172 15.69 9.11 0.25
C ALA A 172 16.80 8.70 -0.74
N ILE A 173 16.59 7.64 -1.52
CA ILE A 173 17.51 7.19 -2.57
C ILE A 173 17.71 8.29 -3.63
N ALA A 174 16.63 8.93 -4.07
CA ALA A 174 16.66 10.00 -5.06
C ALA A 174 17.17 11.33 -4.50
N LYS A 175 17.36 11.44 -3.18
CA LYS A 175 17.74 12.67 -2.46
C LYS A 175 16.77 13.83 -2.74
N ILE A 176 15.47 13.52 -2.84
CA ILE A 176 14.40 14.48 -3.08
C ILE A 176 13.67 14.75 -1.77
N GLU A 177 13.49 16.02 -1.43
CA GLU A 177 12.69 16.41 -0.27
C GLU A 177 11.22 16.05 -0.46
N TYR A 178 10.60 15.56 0.60
CA TYR A 178 9.15 15.23 0.61
C TYR A 178 8.27 16.40 0.19
N SER A 179 8.61 17.62 0.57
CA SER A 179 7.91 18.85 0.18
C SER A 179 7.92 19.07 -1.35
N THR A 180 9.03 18.77 -2.00
CA THR A 180 9.18 18.83 -3.47
C THR A 180 8.35 17.76 -4.15
N TRP A 181 8.35 16.53 -3.62
CA TRP A 181 7.50 15.45 -4.08
C TRP A 181 6.01 15.83 -4.01
N MET A 182 5.56 16.36 -2.87
CA MET A 182 4.18 16.78 -2.69
C MET A 182 3.74 17.82 -3.71
N LYS A 183 4.56 18.84 -3.98
CA LYS A 183 4.26 19.85 -5.02
C LYS A 183 4.14 19.24 -6.41
N PHE A 184 5.00 18.27 -6.74
CA PHE A 184 4.99 17.58 -8.03
C PHE A 184 3.72 16.71 -8.18
N VAL A 185 3.42 15.88 -7.16
CA VAL A 185 2.38 14.86 -7.26
C VAL A 185 0.97 15.42 -7.06
N THR A 186 0.79 16.60 -6.45
CA THR A 186 -0.52 17.16 -6.12
C THR A 186 -1.45 17.25 -7.34
N LYS A 187 -0.94 17.68 -8.49
CA LYS A 187 -1.75 17.75 -9.71
C LYS A 187 -2.26 16.39 -10.16
N LEU A 188 -1.40 15.38 -10.07
CA LEU A 188 -1.74 14.00 -10.39
C LEU A 188 -2.76 13.44 -9.39
N LEU A 189 -2.61 13.74 -8.10
CA LEU A 189 -3.55 13.30 -7.06
C LEU A 189 -4.94 13.87 -7.29
N VAL A 190 -5.05 15.15 -7.62
CA VAL A 190 -6.34 15.77 -7.94
C VAL A 190 -6.98 15.12 -9.16
N LEU A 191 -6.18 14.85 -10.19
CA LEU A 191 -6.68 14.16 -11.39
C LEU A 191 -7.19 12.75 -11.07
N ILE A 192 -6.39 11.97 -10.33
CA ILE A 192 -6.75 10.60 -9.91
C ILE A 192 -8.00 10.65 -9.02
N PHE A 193 -8.07 11.59 -8.08
CA PHE A 193 -9.22 11.74 -7.21
C PHE A 193 -10.51 11.98 -8.00
N ILE A 194 -10.51 12.96 -8.92
CA ILE A 194 -11.68 13.28 -9.76
C ILE A 194 -12.04 12.09 -10.66
N ALA A 195 -11.04 11.46 -11.28
CA ALA A 195 -11.27 10.28 -12.14
C ALA A 195 -11.88 9.13 -11.34
N THR A 196 -11.38 8.86 -10.14
CA THR A 196 -11.91 7.79 -9.27
C THR A 196 -13.35 8.08 -8.83
N VAL A 197 -13.67 9.30 -8.43
CA VAL A 197 -15.04 9.70 -8.09
C VAL A 197 -15.99 9.46 -9.28
N ALA A 198 -15.57 9.82 -10.50
CA ALA A 198 -16.37 9.61 -11.70
C ALA A 198 -16.51 8.10 -12.02
N ILE A 199 -15.43 7.32 -11.93
CA ILE A 199 -15.45 5.88 -12.21
C ILE A 199 -16.33 5.15 -11.19
N LEU A 200 -16.24 5.46 -9.91
CA LEU A 200 -17.07 4.85 -8.87
C LEU A 200 -18.54 5.23 -9.04
N ALA A 201 -18.84 6.48 -9.41
CA ALA A 201 -20.21 6.91 -9.71
C ALA A 201 -20.79 6.16 -10.92
N ILE A 202 -20.04 6.07 -12.01
CA ILE A 202 -20.46 5.33 -13.22
C ILE A 202 -20.57 3.83 -12.94
N GLY A 203 -19.58 3.27 -12.24
CA GLY A 203 -19.54 1.85 -11.88
C GLY A 203 -20.75 1.44 -11.03
N SER A 204 -21.16 2.27 -10.05
CA SER A 204 -22.34 2.00 -9.26
C SER A 204 -23.63 2.04 -10.08
N MET A 205 -23.72 2.94 -11.08
CA MET A 205 -24.87 2.98 -12.00
C MET A 205 -24.95 1.74 -12.92
N ILE A 206 -23.82 1.28 -13.42
CA ILE A 206 -23.77 0.11 -14.33
C ILE A 206 -24.07 -1.18 -13.57
N LEU A 207 -23.63 -1.32 -12.33
CA LEU A 207 -23.88 -2.48 -11.49
C LEU A 207 -25.30 -2.51 -10.91
N GLY A 208 -26.14 -1.54 -11.25
CA GLY A 208 -27.57 -1.53 -10.90
C GLY A 208 -27.87 -1.22 -9.44
N VAL A 209 -27.05 -0.38 -8.84
CA VAL A 209 -27.15 0.01 -7.42
C VAL A 209 -27.87 1.34 -7.27
#